data_2079e055d3626e0c511272adfebb5c36
#
_entry.id   2079e055d3626e0c511272adfebb5c36
#
_cell.length_a   1.000
_cell.length_b   1.000
_cell.length_c   1.000
_cell.angle_alpha   90.00
_cell.angle_beta   90.00
_cell.angle_gamma   90.00
#
_symmetry.space_group_name_H-M   'P 1'
#
loop_
_entity.id
_entity.type
_entity.pdbx_description
1 polymer ?
#
loop_
_entity_poly.entity_id
_entity_poly.type
_entity_poly.pdbx_seq_one_letter_code
_entity_poly.pdbx_strand_id
1 'polypeptide(L)'
;MKNKGLGEFEELVLLAVCILGDRAYGISVKKEVEKHSGRSVLLGAVHITLYRLQDKGFLKSEMGGNTEKRGDRRKRLFQVTNAGMKQLKAAQEVRQKMWQFIPQLKPGS
;
A
#
# COMPACT_ATOMS: atom_id res chain seq x y z
N MET A 1 -24.28 1.03 3.94
CA MET A 1 -23.44 0.43 2.93
C MET A 1 -21.97 0.68 3.21
N LYS A 2 -21.18 -0.34 3.09
CA LYS A 2 -19.79 -0.16 3.40
C LYS A 2 -19.03 0.48 2.28
N ASN A 3 -18.19 1.40 2.64
CA ASN A 3 -17.33 2.04 1.67
C ASN A 3 -16.02 1.25 1.60
N LYS A 4 -15.76 0.66 0.46
CA LYS A 4 -14.53 -0.08 0.28
C LYS A 4 -13.48 0.70 -0.47
N GLY A 5 -13.62 2.00 -0.54
CA GLY A 5 -12.60 2.80 -1.16
C GLY A 5 -11.36 2.85 -0.31
N LEU A 6 -10.33 3.47 -0.84
CA LEU A 6 -9.04 3.56 -0.18
C LEU A 6 -8.86 4.92 0.44
N GLY A 7 -8.41 4.95 1.69
CA GLY A 7 -7.90 6.17 2.27
C GLY A 7 -6.52 6.44 1.73
N GLU A 8 -6.00 7.63 2.01
CA GLU A 8 -4.70 8.04 1.49
C GLU A 8 -3.60 7.10 1.95
N PHE A 9 -3.56 6.81 3.24
CA PHE A 9 -2.49 5.95 3.76
C PHE A 9 -2.66 4.51 3.27
N GLU A 10 -3.90 4.05 3.16
CA GLU A 10 -4.15 2.74 2.61
C GLU A 10 -3.62 2.63 1.19
N GLU A 11 -3.81 3.67 0.40
CA GLU A 11 -3.32 3.67 -0.97
C GLU A 11 -1.80 3.57 -1.00
N LEU A 12 -1.13 4.33 -0.15
CA LEU A 12 0.33 4.28 -0.09
C LEU A 12 0.84 2.91 0.31
N VAL A 13 0.20 2.32 1.31
CA VAL A 13 0.60 0.99 1.77
C VAL A 13 0.38 -0.05 0.67
N LEU A 14 -0.76 0.03 0.00
CA LEU A 14 -1.06 -0.93 -1.05
C LEU A 14 -0.08 -0.79 -2.22
N LEU A 15 0.26 0.45 -2.58
CA LEU A 15 1.26 0.67 -3.61
C LEU A 15 2.62 0.10 -3.20
N ALA A 16 2.99 0.28 -1.94
CA ALA A 16 4.25 -0.25 -1.46
C ALA A 16 4.30 -1.77 -1.57
N VAL A 17 3.18 -2.43 -1.26
CA VAL A 17 3.13 -3.89 -1.41
C VAL A 17 3.34 -4.27 -2.86
N CYS A 18 2.73 -3.53 -3.79
CA CYS A 18 2.92 -3.82 -5.21
C CYS A 18 4.38 -3.67 -5.62
N ILE A 19 5.03 -2.62 -5.15
CA ILE A 19 6.43 -2.36 -5.51
C ILE A 19 7.33 -3.47 -4.99
N LEU A 20 7.08 -3.90 -3.76
CA LEU A 20 7.96 -4.87 -3.12
C LEU A 20 7.76 -6.30 -3.63
N GLY A 21 6.58 -6.60 -4.17
CA GLY A 21 6.34 -7.94 -4.69
C GLY A 21 6.41 -8.98 -3.58
N ASP A 22 7.29 -9.94 -3.72
CA ASP A 22 7.36 -11.04 -2.77
C ASP A 22 8.15 -10.70 -1.52
N ARG A 23 8.54 -9.44 -1.35
CA ARG A 23 9.25 -9.00 -0.16
C ARG A 23 8.45 -8.04 0.68
N ALA A 24 7.13 -8.07 0.57
CA ALA A 24 6.28 -7.12 1.27
C ALA A 24 5.87 -7.65 2.63
N TYR A 25 6.51 -7.14 3.65
CA TYR A 25 6.14 -7.41 5.04
C TYR A 25 6.22 -6.10 5.81
N GLY A 26 5.80 -6.12 7.06
CA GLY A 26 5.59 -4.87 7.79
C GLY A 26 6.72 -3.86 7.67
N ILE A 27 7.94 -4.30 8.01
CA ILE A 27 9.06 -3.37 8.02
C ILE A 27 9.44 -2.92 6.63
N SER A 28 9.43 -3.81 5.65
CA SER A 28 9.79 -3.41 4.30
C SER A 28 8.75 -2.44 3.72
N VAL A 29 7.47 -2.67 4.03
CA VAL A 29 6.42 -1.77 3.59
C VAL A 29 6.60 -0.40 4.23
N LYS A 30 6.88 -0.36 5.54
CA LYS A 30 7.13 0.90 6.21
C LYS A 30 8.24 1.67 5.52
N LYS A 31 9.36 1.02 5.25
CA LYS A 31 10.49 1.69 4.62
C LYS A 31 10.16 2.16 3.21
N GLU A 32 9.38 1.37 2.49
CA GLU A 32 9.03 1.75 1.14
C GLU A 32 8.12 2.98 1.12
N VAL A 33 7.15 3.03 2.03
CA VAL A 33 6.29 4.19 2.14
C VAL A 33 7.10 5.42 2.52
N GLU A 34 8.01 5.28 3.48
CA GLU A 34 8.84 6.42 3.90
C GLU A 34 9.73 6.90 2.77
N LYS A 35 10.29 5.97 2.02
CA LYS A 35 11.19 6.30 0.93
C LYS A 35 10.52 7.18 -0.11
N HIS A 36 9.29 6.85 -0.47
CA HIS A 36 8.61 7.57 -1.54
C HIS A 36 7.84 8.79 -1.05
N SER A 37 7.31 8.75 0.17
CA SER A 37 6.49 9.84 0.65
C SER A 37 7.28 10.91 1.38
N GLY A 38 8.48 10.57 1.83
CA GLY A 38 9.27 11.51 2.63
C GLY A 38 8.76 11.66 4.04
N ARG A 39 7.81 10.83 4.46
CA ARG A 39 7.23 10.94 5.79
C ARG A 39 7.69 9.78 6.65
N SER A 40 7.85 10.05 7.94
CA SER A 40 8.04 8.96 8.90
C SER A 40 6.70 8.34 9.21
N VAL A 41 6.65 7.03 9.25
CA VAL A 41 5.41 6.36 9.61
C VAL A 41 5.69 5.33 10.70
N LEU A 42 4.68 5.08 11.50
CA LEU A 42 4.82 4.13 12.59
C LEU A 42 4.55 2.72 12.11
N LEU A 43 5.38 1.80 12.56
CA LEU A 43 5.22 0.41 12.16
C LEU A 43 3.85 -0.13 12.55
N GLY A 44 3.37 0.27 13.74
CA GLY A 44 2.04 -0.17 14.16
C GLY A 44 0.95 0.27 13.21
N ALA A 45 1.05 1.51 12.71
CA ALA A 45 0.08 2.01 11.75
C ALA A 45 0.13 1.21 10.45
N VAL A 46 1.33 0.83 10.04
CA VAL A 46 1.49 0.01 8.84
C VAL A 46 0.80 -1.34 9.04
N HIS A 47 1.04 -1.98 10.19
CA HIS A 47 0.43 -3.28 10.45
C HIS A 47 -1.09 -3.20 10.47
N ILE A 48 -1.63 -2.19 11.15
CA ILE A 48 -3.07 -2.03 11.20
C ILE A 48 -3.63 -1.86 9.79
N THR A 49 -2.95 -1.06 8.99
CA THR A 49 -3.41 -0.80 7.63
C THR A 49 -3.33 -2.03 6.76
N LEU A 50 -2.24 -2.81 6.89
CA LEU A 50 -2.11 -4.04 6.12
C LEU A 50 -3.27 -4.99 6.42
N TYR A 51 -3.60 -5.16 7.70
CA TYR A 51 -4.70 -6.06 8.04
C TYR A 51 -6.04 -5.50 7.64
N ARG A 52 -6.20 -4.18 7.69
CA ARG A 52 -7.44 -3.57 7.20
C ARG A 52 -7.62 -3.81 5.71
N LEU A 53 -6.54 -3.68 4.95
CA LEU A 53 -6.60 -3.95 3.52
C LEU A 53 -6.90 -5.41 3.24
N GLN A 54 -6.36 -6.30 4.06
CA GLN A 54 -6.67 -7.71 3.93
C GLN A 54 -8.14 -7.96 4.21
N ASP A 55 -8.69 -7.32 5.24
CA ASP A 55 -10.10 -7.47 5.56
C ASP A 55 -11.00 -6.97 4.44
N LYS A 56 -10.55 -5.95 3.72
CA LYS A 56 -11.31 -5.45 2.57
C LYS A 56 -11.15 -6.32 1.33
N GLY A 57 -10.27 -7.30 1.38
CA GLY A 57 -10.06 -8.18 0.24
C GLY A 57 -9.06 -7.65 -0.76
N PHE A 58 -8.31 -6.59 -0.41
CA PHE A 58 -7.35 -6.00 -1.33
C PHE A 58 -5.96 -6.59 -1.18
N LEU A 59 -5.70 -7.26 -0.07
CA LEU A 59 -4.46 -7.97 0.16
C LEU A 59 -4.79 -9.38 0.64
N LYS A 60 -3.86 -10.27 0.40
CA LYS A 60 -3.87 -11.58 1.05
C LYS A 60 -2.49 -11.76 1.66
N SER A 61 -2.36 -12.67 2.61
CA SER A 61 -1.10 -12.85 3.29
C SER A 61 -0.89 -14.30 3.67
N GLU A 62 0.35 -14.62 3.89
CA GLU A 62 0.72 -15.93 4.39
C GLU A 62 2.02 -15.79 5.15
N MET A 63 2.29 -16.73 6.02
CA MET A 63 3.56 -16.70 6.74
C MET A 63 4.65 -16.99 5.75
N GLY A 64 5.70 -16.21 5.82
CA GLY A 64 6.81 -16.31 4.90
C GLY A 64 7.50 -17.62 5.03
N GLY A 65 8.29 -17.91 4.03
CA GLY A 65 8.95 -19.14 3.95
C GLY A 65 9.81 -19.40 5.14
N ASN A 66 10.25 -20.57 5.20
CA ASN A 66 11.08 -20.99 6.23
C ASN A 66 12.41 -20.34 6.17
N THR A 67 12.89 -19.91 7.27
CA THR A 67 14.22 -19.44 7.33
C THR A 67 15.04 -20.49 7.98
N GLU A 68 16.05 -20.90 7.34
CA GLU A 68 16.93 -21.81 7.90
C GLU A 68 17.95 -21.17 8.74
N LYS A 69 17.99 -19.86 8.79
CA LYS A 69 18.98 -19.19 9.55
C LYS A 69 18.55 -19.08 10.97
N ARG A 70 19.49 -19.27 11.86
CA ARG A 70 19.19 -19.19 13.24
C ARG A 70 18.69 -17.84 13.60
N GLY A 71 17.69 -17.80 14.45
CA GLY A 71 17.21 -16.57 14.97
C GLY A 71 16.30 -15.78 14.06
N ASP A 72 16.18 -16.20 12.83
CA ASP A 72 15.27 -15.51 11.94
C ASP A 72 13.86 -15.86 12.26
N ARG A 73 13.01 -14.88 12.20
CA ARG A 73 11.61 -15.11 12.42
C ARG A 73 10.91 -15.19 11.11
N ARG A 74 9.88 -15.99 11.08
CA ARG A 74 9.01 -15.99 9.92
C ARG A 74 8.31 -14.67 9.84
N LYS A 75 8.13 -14.21 8.65
CA LYS A 75 7.46 -12.94 8.39
C LYS A 75 6.19 -13.20 7.67
N ARG A 76 5.17 -12.41 8.00
CA ARG A 76 3.94 -12.48 7.23
C ARG A 76 4.11 -11.64 5.99
N LEU A 77 3.98 -12.29 4.86
CA LEU A 77 4.16 -11.64 3.58
C LEU A 77 2.79 -11.33 2.98
N PHE A 78 2.69 -10.16 2.38
CA PHE A 78 1.44 -9.69 1.81
C PHE A 78 1.54 -9.62 0.31
N GLN A 79 0.43 -9.85 -0.36
CA GLN A 79 0.34 -9.74 -1.82
C GLN A 79 -0.94 -9.02 -2.17
N VAL A 80 -0.86 -8.20 -3.21
CA VAL A 80 -2.05 -7.49 -3.67
C VAL A 80 -2.93 -8.48 -4.45
N THR A 81 -4.24 -8.39 -4.21
CA THR A 81 -5.20 -9.22 -4.95
C THR A 81 -5.63 -8.49 -6.22
N ASN A 82 -6.36 -9.19 -7.07
CA ASN A 82 -6.93 -8.55 -8.24
C ASN A 82 -7.86 -7.41 -7.84
N ALA A 83 -8.63 -7.61 -6.77
CA ALA A 83 -9.51 -6.55 -6.29
C ALA A 83 -8.70 -5.36 -5.82
N GLY A 84 -7.57 -5.60 -5.15
CA GLY A 84 -6.71 -4.51 -4.72
C GLY A 84 -6.14 -3.73 -5.89
N MET A 85 -5.71 -4.44 -6.93
CA MET A 85 -5.18 -3.79 -8.11
C MET A 85 -6.24 -2.95 -8.81
N LYS A 86 -7.47 -3.46 -8.87
CA LYS A 86 -8.56 -2.68 -9.45
C LYS A 86 -8.82 -1.41 -8.65
N GLN A 87 -8.73 -1.50 -7.32
CA GLN A 87 -8.93 -0.32 -6.49
C GLN A 87 -7.86 0.72 -6.74
N LEU A 88 -6.60 0.28 -6.87
CA LEU A 88 -5.52 1.21 -7.13
C LEU A 88 -5.70 1.90 -8.47
N LYS A 89 -6.06 1.14 -9.50
CA LYS A 89 -6.27 1.72 -10.81
C LYS A 89 -7.42 2.70 -10.82
N ALA A 90 -8.51 2.33 -10.15
CA ALA A 90 -9.66 3.23 -10.09
C ALA A 90 -9.32 4.54 -9.39
N ALA A 91 -8.56 4.47 -8.29
CA ALA A 91 -8.15 5.67 -7.58
C ALA A 91 -7.25 6.54 -8.45
N GLN A 92 -6.35 5.93 -9.18
CA GLN A 92 -5.46 6.67 -10.06
C GLN A 92 -6.24 7.35 -11.17
N GLU A 93 -7.20 6.65 -11.74
CA GLU A 93 -7.99 7.20 -12.84
C GLU A 93 -8.82 8.40 -12.39
N VAL A 94 -9.39 8.33 -11.21
CA VAL A 94 -10.14 9.47 -10.69
C VAL A 94 -9.22 10.69 -10.55
N ARG A 95 -8.05 10.48 -9.98
CA ARG A 95 -7.12 11.59 -9.79
C ARG A 95 -6.65 12.16 -11.11
N GLN A 96 -6.31 11.30 -12.05
CA GLN A 96 -5.87 11.78 -13.35
C GLN A 96 -6.96 12.57 -14.05
N LYS A 97 -8.19 12.08 -13.97
CA LYS A 97 -9.29 12.78 -14.57
C LYS A 97 -9.46 14.16 -13.95
N MET A 98 -9.40 14.23 -12.64
CA MET A 98 -9.59 15.52 -11.98
C MET A 98 -8.46 16.48 -12.27
N TRP A 99 -7.23 15.97 -12.36
CA TRP A 99 -6.10 16.81 -12.72
C TRP A 99 -6.31 17.47 -14.09
N GLN A 100 -6.89 16.74 -15.01
CA GLN A 100 -7.12 17.28 -16.35
C GLN A 100 -8.05 18.47 -16.37
N PHE A 101 -8.91 18.56 -15.37
CA PHE A 101 -9.87 19.65 -15.31
C PHE A 101 -9.40 20.85 -14.51
N ILE A 102 -8.19 20.80 -13.96
CA ILE A 102 -7.65 21.95 -13.26
C ILE A 102 -7.27 22.99 -14.31
N PRO A 103 -7.74 24.24 -14.17
CA PRO A 103 -7.33 25.27 -15.11
C PRO A 103 -5.82 25.46 -15.04
N GLN A 104 -5.22 25.69 -16.17
CA GLN A 104 -3.79 25.91 -16.21
C GLN A 104 -3.44 27.16 -15.45
N LEU A 105 -2.43 27.07 -14.60
CA LEU A 105 -1.97 28.22 -13.89
C LEU A 105 -0.91 28.91 -14.73
N LYS A 106 -0.96 30.23 -14.73
CA LYS A 106 0.06 30.99 -15.44
C LYS A 106 1.32 31.02 -14.63
N PRO A 107 2.47 31.02 -15.29
CA PRO A 107 3.71 31.12 -14.55
C PRO A 107 3.70 32.37 -13.68
N GLY A 108 4.13 32.21 -12.45
CA GLY A 108 4.18 33.35 -11.55
C GLY A 108 2.90 33.68 -10.85
N SER A 109 1.86 32.89 -11.05
CA SER A 109 0.57 33.14 -10.38
C SER A 109 0.59 32.59 -8.97
#